data_351d976d1d888f9b7f48b9b9af9f20bb
#
_entry.id   351d976d1d888f9b7f48b9b9af9f20bb
#
_cell.length_a   1.000
_cell.length_b   1.000
_cell.length_c   1.000
_cell.angle_alpha   90.00
_cell.angle_beta   90.00
_cell.angle_gamma   90.00
#
_symmetry.space_group_name_H-M   'P 1'
#
loop_
_entity.id
_entity.type
_entity.pdbx_description
1 polymer ?
#
loop_
_entity_poly.entity_id
_entity_poly.type
_entity_poly.pdbx_seq_one_letter_code
_entity_poly.pdbx_strand_id
1 'polypeptide(L)'
;MDYADFGRYLAQQRELRGVSRADVATATKIPVNLLAALESGKVERLPERIFVVNYIRAYAQVIGMESQEAVLRFEEIDRSLQSKRQSETTETSRDAPRLAWPLIVIALLLLAVFTTLALRGVLHLPRHL
;
A
#
# COMPACT_ATOMS: atom_id res chain seq x y z
N MET A 1 13.90 7.26 7.72
CA MET A 1 14.62 6.77 6.53
C MET A 1 13.57 6.37 5.51
N ASP A 2 13.72 6.81 4.28
CA ASP A 2 12.86 6.40 3.14
C ASP A 2 13.68 5.59 2.12
N TYR A 3 13.06 5.18 1.00
CA TYR A 3 13.77 4.43 -0.03
C TYR A 3 14.91 5.22 -0.68
N ALA A 4 14.78 6.55 -0.82
CA ALA A 4 15.83 7.39 -1.38
C ALA A 4 17.02 7.51 -0.43
N ASP A 5 16.76 7.63 0.87
CA ASP A 5 17.78 7.63 1.91
C ASP A 5 18.54 6.30 1.93
N PHE A 6 17.81 5.20 1.85
CA PHE A 6 18.41 3.85 1.81
C PHE A 6 19.25 3.65 0.56
N GLY A 7 18.75 4.07 -0.60
CA GLY A 7 19.50 4.00 -1.85
C GLY A 7 20.80 4.81 -1.81
N ARG A 8 20.73 6.03 -1.28
CA ARG A 8 21.94 6.86 -1.06
C ARG A 8 22.92 6.22 -0.10
N TYR A 9 22.43 5.60 0.97
CA TYR A 9 23.28 4.86 1.90
C TYR A 9 24.02 3.71 1.20
N LEU A 10 23.34 2.91 0.38
CA LEU A 10 23.97 1.83 -0.38
C LEU A 10 25.05 2.37 -1.34
N ALA A 11 24.73 3.43 -2.09
CA ALA A 11 25.67 4.06 -3.02
C ALA A 11 26.91 4.59 -2.29
N GLN A 12 26.72 5.27 -1.18
CA GLN A 12 27.81 5.79 -0.35
C GLN A 12 28.70 4.66 0.19
N GLN A 13 28.11 3.58 0.69
CA GLN A 13 28.86 2.43 1.17
C GLN A 13 29.68 1.76 0.06
N ARG A 14 29.15 1.71 -1.16
CA ARG A 14 29.88 1.21 -2.34
C ARG A 14 31.05 2.12 -2.69
N GLU A 15 30.81 3.42 -2.76
CA GLU A 15 31.83 4.43 -3.13
C GLU A 15 32.96 4.50 -2.11
N LEU A 16 32.68 4.43 -0.83
CA LEU A 16 33.67 4.37 0.24
C LEU A 16 34.63 3.17 0.11
N ARG A 17 34.18 2.10 -0.53
CA ARG A 17 34.98 0.89 -0.80
C ARG A 17 35.63 0.89 -2.17
N GLY A 18 35.49 1.97 -2.93
CA GLY A 18 36.07 2.12 -4.25
C GLY A 18 35.49 1.17 -5.32
N VAL A 19 34.30 0.62 -5.08
CA VAL A 19 33.64 -0.31 -6.00
C VAL A 19 32.73 0.48 -6.95
N SER A 20 32.86 0.27 -8.26
CA SER A 20 31.97 0.88 -9.23
C SER A 20 30.64 0.16 -9.33
N ARG A 21 29.58 0.86 -9.78
CA ARG A 21 28.27 0.21 -10.05
C ARG A 21 28.38 -0.87 -11.12
N ALA A 22 29.28 -0.67 -12.09
CA ALA A 22 29.53 -1.66 -13.15
C ALA A 22 30.17 -2.94 -12.59
N ASP A 23 31.06 -2.82 -11.60
CA ASP A 23 31.67 -3.98 -10.93
C ASP A 23 30.62 -4.78 -10.17
N VAL A 24 29.72 -4.08 -9.44
CA VAL A 24 28.59 -4.73 -8.77
C VAL A 24 27.69 -5.45 -9.77
N ALA A 25 27.35 -4.82 -10.90
CA ALA A 25 26.53 -5.41 -11.94
C ALA A 25 27.19 -6.68 -12.52
N THR A 26 28.49 -6.63 -12.77
CA THR A 26 29.25 -7.77 -13.29
C THR A 26 29.28 -8.93 -12.31
N ALA A 27 29.53 -8.64 -11.04
CA ALA A 27 29.61 -9.64 -9.98
C ALA A 27 28.27 -10.29 -9.64
N THR A 28 27.18 -9.48 -9.60
CA THR A 28 25.85 -9.95 -9.19
C THR A 28 24.99 -10.43 -10.34
N LYS A 29 25.35 -10.10 -11.59
CA LYS A 29 24.51 -10.27 -12.80
C LYS A 29 23.22 -9.46 -12.78
N ILE A 30 23.12 -8.45 -11.90
CA ILE A 30 22.02 -7.51 -11.86
C ILE A 30 22.28 -6.40 -12.89
N PRO A 31 21.31 -6.08 -13.77
CA PRO A 31 21.47 -4.99 -14.73
C PRO A 31 21.80 -3.65 -14.07
N VAL A 32 22.72 -2.88 -14.66
CA VAL A 32 23.20 -1.59 -14.12
C VAL A 32 22.04 -0.60 -13.89
N ASN A 33 21.03 -0.59 -14.77
CA ASN A 33 19.86 0.26 -14.63
C ASN A 33 19.03 -0.09 -13.38
N LEU A 34 18.96 -1.36 -12.98
CA LEU A 34 18.27 -1.77 -11.76
C LEU A 34 19.09 -1.40 -10.51
N LEU A 35 20.42 -1.51 -10.56
CA LEU A 35 21.29 -1.01 -9.50
C LEU A 35 21.16 0.50 -9.36
N ALA A 36 21.09 1.24 -10.47
CA ALA A 36 20.87 2.67 -10.44
C ALA A 36 19.50 3.04 -9.85
N ALA A 37 18.45 2.28 -10.15
CA ALA A 37 17.13 2.45 -9.56
C ALA A 37 17.15 2.18 -8.04
N LEU A 38 17.84 1.13 -7.62
CA LEU A 38 18.01 0.78 -6.21
C LEU A 38 18.74 1.90 -5.44
N GLU A 39 19.88 2.37 -5.96
CA GLU A 39 20.67 3.45 -5.33
C GLU A 39 19.95 4.81 -5.33
N SER A 40 19.03 5.03 -6.26
CA SER A 40 18.21 6.27 -6.30
C SER A 40 16.87 6.14 -5.56
N GLY A 41 16.56 4.99 -4.99
CA GLY A 41 15.31 4.73 -4.28
C GLY A 41 14.06 4.72 -5.16
N LYS A 42 14.23 4.53 -6.48
CA LYS A 42 13.11 4.49 -7.45
C LYS A 42 12.51 3.09 -7.49
N VAL A 43 11.77 2.74 -6.43
CA VAL A 43 11.20 1.39 -6.26
C VAL A 43 10.21 1.03 -7.35
N GLU A 44 9.57 2.00 -7.98
CA GLU A 44 8.66 1.82 -9.13
C GLU A 44 9.35 1.28 -10.39
N ARG A 45 10.69 1.36 -10.46
CA ARG A 45 11.51 0.83 -11.54
C ARG A 45 12.15 -0.52 -11.21
N LEU A 46 11.93 -1.01 -10.01
CA LEU A 46 12.44 -2.28 -9.54
C LEU A 46 11.40 -3.39 -9.79
N PRO A 47 11.84 -4.64 -9.93
CA PRO A 47 10.92 -5.77 -10.01
C PRO A 47 10.19 -6.01 -8.68
N GLU A 48 9.41 -7.09 -8.60
CA GLU A 48 8.71 -7.47 -7.39
C GLU A 48 9.64 -7.56 -6.18
N ARG A 49 9.08 -7.26 -5.01
CA ARG A 49 9.79 -7.15 -3.72
C ARG A 49 10.77 -8.29 -3.44
N ILE A 50 10.40 -9.52 -3.77
CA ILE A 50 11.26 -10.68 -3.51
C ILE A 50 12.60 -10.60 -4.26
N PHE A 51 12.60 -10.08 -5.48
CA PHE A 51 13.80 -9.85 -6.25
C PHE A 51 14.62 -8.70 -5.68
N VAL A 52 13.97 -7.62 -5.24
CA VAL A 52 14.64 -6.47 -4.63
C VAL A 52 15.41 -6.89 -3.38
N VAL A 53 14.81 -7.69 -2.51
CA VAL A 53 15.49 -8.24 -1.32
C VAL A 53 16.72 -9.06 -1.71
N ASN A 54 16.63 -9.88 -2.74
CA ASN A 54 17.76 -10.65 -3.24
C ASN A 54 18.85 -9.75 -3.87
N TYR A 55 18.46 -8.68 -4.55
CA TYR A 55 19.41 -7.70 -5.10
C TYR A 55 20.16 -6.96 -4.00
N ILE A 56 19.47 -6.54 -2.94
CA ILE A 56 20.09 -5.90 -1.77
C ILE A 56 21.10 -6.84 -1.13
N ARG A 57 20.75 -8.12 -0.95
CA ARG A 57 21.64 -9.13 -0.37
C ARG A 57 22.90 -9.33 -1.23
N ALA A 58 22.73 -9.52 -2.53
CA ALA A 58 23.85 -9.71 -3.47
C ALA A 58 24.73 -8.46 -3.54
N TYR A 59 24.11 -7.26 -3.59
CA TYR A 59 24.80 -5.98 -3.57
C TYR A 59 25.67 -5.85 -2.31
N ALA A 60 25.09 -6.06 -1.13
CA ALA A 60 25.77 -5.96 0.15
C ALA A 60 26.97 -6.93 0.23
N GLN A 61 26.82 -8.16 -0.25
CA GLN A 61 27.91 -9.15 -0.28
C GLN A 61 29.08 -8.67 -1.13
N VAL A 62 28.82 -8.14 -2.32
CA VAL A 62 29.88 -7.70 -3.25
C VAL A 62 30.67 -6.53 -2.67
N ILE A 63 30.01 -5.61 -1.98
CA ILE A 63 30.69 -4.46 -1.37
C ILE A 63 31.19 -4.74 0.05
N GLY A 64 31.05 -5.96 0.58
CA GLY A 64 31.53 -6.32 1.91
C GLY A 64 30.73 -5.70 3.06
N MET A 65 29.42 -5.48 2.86
CA MET A 65 28.48 -5.12 3.92
C MET A 65 27.82 -6.35 4.52
N GLU A 66 27.34 -6.18 5.77
CA GLU A 66 26.48 -7.21 6.37
C GLU A 66 25.12 -7.25 5.62
N SER A 67 24.91 -8.36 4.90
CA SER A 67 23.76 -8.52 4.02
C SER A 67 22.43 -8.54 4.77
N GLN A 68 22.41 -9.16 5.95
CA GLN A 68 21.21 -9.26 6.75
C GLN A 68 20.78 -7.90 7.29
N GLU A 69 21.73 -7.08 7.72
CA GLU A 69 21.47 -5.72 8.17
C GLU A 69 20.88 -4.86 7.05
N ALA A 70 21.45 -4.94 5.85
CA ALA A 70 20.96 -4.20 4.69
C ALA A 70 19.51 -4.59 4.34
N VAL A 71 19.19 -5.88 4.36
CA VAL A 71 17.83 -6.40 4.12
C VAL A 71 16.87 -5.95 5.20
N LEU A 72 17.23 -6.06 6.48
CA LEU A 72 16.37 -5.63 7.58
C LEU A 72 16.03 -4.14 7.52
N ARG A 73 16.99 -3.28 7.19
CA ARG A 73 16.75 -1.84 6.99
C ARG A 73 15.74 -1.57 5.88
N PHE A 74 15.88 -2.27 4.75
CA PHE A 74 14.92 -2.15 3.65
C PHE A 74 13.51 -2.62 4.07
N GLU A 75 13.40 -3.76 4.74
CA GLU A 75 12.11 -4.30 5.20
C GLU A 75 11.42 -3.40 6.22
N GLU A 76 12.17 -2.74 7.09
CA GLU A 76 11.63 -1.78 8.04
C GLU A 76 11.03 -0.56 7.35
N ILE A 77 11.72 -0.01 6.33
CA ILE A 77 11.22 1.09 5.51
C ILE A 77 9.94 0.66 4.79
N ASP A 78 9.98 -0.48 4.12
CA ASP A 78 8.85 -1.03 3.37
C ASP A 78 7.61 -1.21 4.27
N ARG A 79 7.78 -1.78 5.45
CA ARG A 79 6.72 -1.96 6.45
C ARG A 79 6.15 -0.62 6.94
N SER A 80 7.02 0.36 7.21
CA SER A 80 6.60 1.68 7.69
C SER A 80 5.79 2.44 6.65
N LEU A 81 6.15 2.35 5.38
CA LEU A 81 5.43 2.99 4.28
C LEU A 81 4.11 2.29 3.95
N GLN A 82 4.05 0.98 4.04
CA GLN A 82 2.80 0.22 3.90
C GLN A 82 1.82 0.55 5.03
N SER A 83 2.28 0.64 6.26
CA SER A 83 1.46 1.04 7.41
C SER A 83 0.86 2.43 7.23
N LYS A 84 1.64 3.40 6.74
CA LYS A 84 1.14 4.76 6.43
C LYS A 84 0.05 4.74 5.36
N ARG A 85 0.26 4.03 4.26
CA ARG A 85 -0.75 3.90 3.19
C ARG A 85 -2.05 3.27 3.69
N GLN A 86 -1.95 2.28 4.55
CA GLN A 86 -3.10 1.59 5.12
C GLN A 86 -3.89 2.50 6.07
N SER A 87 -3.23 3.35 6.85
CA SER A 87 -3.87 4.34 7.71
C SER A 87 -4.62 5.40 6.89
N GLU A 88 -4.02 5.92 5.82
CA GLU A 88 -4.64 6.90 4.92
C GLU A 88 -5.86 6.32 4.20
N THR A 89 -5.81 5.06 3.75
CA THR A 89 -6.94 4.38 3.10
C THR A 89 -8.09 4.12 4.08
N THR A 90 -7.80 3.89 5.35
CA THR A 90 -8.82 3.65 6.39
C THR A 90 -9.53 4.93 6.80
N GLU A 91 -8.88 6.09 6.75
CA GLU A 91 -9.53 7.38 7.01
C GLU A 91 -10.50 7.77 5.89
N THR A 92 -10.16 7.52 4.64
CA THR A 92 -11.05 7.80 3.50
C THR A 92 -12.28 6.86 3.46
N SER A 93 -12.19 5.66 4.04
CA SER A 93 -13.34 4.74 4.14
C SER A 93 -14.26 5.01 5.34
N ARG A 94 -13.88 5.89 6.27
CA ARG A 94 -14.74 6.25 7.41
C ARG A 94 -15.85 7.24 7.07
N ASP A 95 -15.78 7.88 5.91
CA ASP A 95 -16.81 8.80 5.39
C ASP A 95 -17.84 8.11 4.48
N ALA A 96 -17.89 6.79 4.41
CA ALA A 96 -19.06 6.11 3.89
C ALA A 96 -20.25 6.49 4.78
N PRO A 97 -21.34 7.05 4.21
CA PRO A 97 -22.33 7.78 5.00
C PRO A 97 -23.06 6.83 5.95
N ARG A 98 -22.63 6.83 7.22
CA ARG A 98 -23.40 6.22 8.32
C ARG A 98 -24.80 6.83 8.44
N LEU A 99 -25.05 7.92 7.71
CA LEU A 99 -26.31 8.61 7.63
C LEU A 99 -27.32 7.93 6.69
N ALA A 100 -26.89 7.06 5.79
CA ALA A 100 -27.78 6.35 4.87
C ALA A 100 -28.60 5.24 5.57
N TRP A 101 -28.03 4.58 6.57
CA TRP A 101 -28.74 3.54 7.31
C TRP A 101 -30.01 4.04 8.04
N PRO A 102 -29.97 5.11 8.85
CA PRO A 102 -31.19 5.59 9.50
C PRO A 102 -32.21 6.11 8.49
N LEU A 103 -31.79 6.69 7.37
CA LEU A 103 -32.70 7.12 6.31
C LEU A 103 -33.42 5.95 5.64
N ILE A 104 -32.74 4.84 5.41
CA ILE A 104 -33.33 3.61 4.86
C ILE A 104 -34.34 3.03 5.85
N VAL A 105 -34.01 2.99 7.13
CA VAL A 105 -34.93 2.49 8.19
C VAL A 105 -36.17 3.38 8.28
N ILE A 106 -36.02 4.68 8.25
CA ILE A 106 -37.16 5.65 8.27
C ILE A 106 -38.02 5.46 7.02
N ALA A 107 -37.44 5.32 5.84
CA ALA A 107 -38.17 5.08 4.60
C ALA A 107 -38.99 3.79 4.64
N LEU A 108 -38.42 2.71 5.19
CA LEU A 108 -39.11 1.42 5.35
C LEU A 108 -40.28 1.52 6.37
N LEU A 109 -40.08 2.24 7.47
CA LEU A 109 -41.13 2.48 8.45
C LEU A 109 -42.31 3.31 7.87
N LEU A 110 -42.00 4.37 7.10
CA LEU A 110 -43.02 5.18 6.43
C LEU A 110 -43.80 4.34 5.39
N LEU A 111 -43.13 3.48 4.65
CA LEU A 111 -43.75 2.58 3.69
C LEU A 111 -44.67 1.58 4.40
N ALA A 112 -44.27 1.02 5.53
CA ALA A 112 -45.07 0.10 6.31
C ALA A 112 -46.35 0.77 6.90
N VAL A 113 -46.21 2.01 7.39
CA VAL A 113 -47.35 2.81 7.88
C VAL A 113 -48.30 3.15 6.73
N PHE A 114 -47.76 3.57 5.58
CA PHE A 114 -48.60 3.90 4.41
C PHE A 114 -49.39 2.66 3.92
N THR A 115 -48.76 1.49 3.84
CA THR A 115 -49.41 0.25 3.41
C THR A 115 -50.53 -0.18 4.40
N THR A 116 -50.29 -0.04 5.71
CA THR A 116 -51.30 -0.38 6.72
C THR A 116 -52.48 0.60 6.69
N LEU A 117 -52.27 1.89 6.46
CA LEU A 117 -53.32 2.88 6.30
C LEU A 117 -54.14 2.66 5.02
N ALA A 118 -53.46 2.33 3.90
CA ALA A 118 -54.13 2.04 2.64
C ALA A 118 -55.01 0.79 2.73
N LEU A 119 -54.55 -0.27 3.38
CA LEU A 119 -55.37 -1.47 3.63
C LEU A 119 -56.56 -1.23 4.53
N ARG A 120 -56.44 -0.39 5.57
CA ARG A 120 -57.55 0.00 6.42
C ARG A 120 -58.52 0.92 5.69
N GLY A 121 -58.05 1.84 4.84
CA GLY A 121 -58.91 2.73 4.03
C GLY A 121 -59.71 1.96 2.99
N VAL A 122 -59.19 0.94 2.38
CA VAL A 122 -59.89 0.06 1.41
C VAL A 122 -60.95 -0.80 2.09
N LEU A 123 -60.75 -1.20 3.35
CA LEU A 123 -61.74 -1.99 4.13
C LEU A 123 -62.90 -1.12 4.67
N HIS A 124 -62.80 0.19 4.63
CA HIS A 124 -63.85 1.13 5.12
C HIS A 124 -64.63 1.82 4.00
N LEU A 125 -64.54 1.38 2.74
CA LEU A 125 -65.48 1.84 1.72
C LEU A 125 -66.84 1.18 1.98
N PRO A 126 -67.92 1.97 2.35
CA PRO A 126 -69.24 1.39 2.47
C PRO A 126 -69.72 0.97 1.08
N ARG A 127 -70.04 -0.32 0.96
CA ARG A 127 -70.85 -0.82 -0.17
C ARG A 127 -72.25 -0.23 -0.05
N HIS A 128 -72.44 0.91 -0.68
CA HIS A 128 -73.80 1.36 -1.00
C HIS A 128 -74.13 0.90 -2.42
N LEU A 129 -74.91 -0.11 -2.49
CA LEU A 129 -75.92 -0.40 -3.51
C LEU A 129 -77.23 -0.64 -2.81
#